data_a2e366a9413274b00755fdd31957c2ee
#
_entry.id   a2e366a9413274b00755fdd31957c2ee
#
_cell.length_a   1.000
_cell.length_b   1.000
_cell.length_c   1.000
_cell.angle_alpha   90.00
_cell.angle_beta   90.00
_cell.angle_gamma   90.00
#
_symmetry.space_group_name_H-M   'P 1'
#
loop_
_entity.id
_entity.type
_entity.pdbx_description
1 polymer ?
#
loop_
_entity_poly.entity_id
_entity_poly.type
_entity_poly.pdbx_seq_one_letter_code
_entity_poly.pdbx_strand_id
1 'polypeptide(L)'
;MMTSVLIQWSARLALVLAGSALVASCSRTPNAETTAIAPAEAEAGAACAPELAEIDFGIISTESQDNLKTQWEPFLQAMAAEIGRPINGFYATDYAGVIEGMGAGKVQLAWYGGKSYIEAAERSEAEAFAQTVNSDGTKGYYSHLITHKENPILQNIDVEQGNGDAYVVENAADLTFAFNDPNSTSGFLVPSYYVFAKNGVNPNQAFKELIFAGSHEATAQAVANNQVDVATNNSESMLKIEQGDPEAFEQIQIIWTSPIIPSDPVAYRKDLPDCLKEQIQTFFYNYDDAAVLEPLGWQGFDPATDADWNAIRELDIGEQILAVQNDANLSEADKQAQIEALNKQLEALQ
;
A
#
# COMPACT_ATOMS: atom_id res chain seq x y z
N MET A 1 47.09 16.08 27.57
CA MET A 1 47.20 17.50 27.27
C MET A 1 45.89 17.89 26.64
N MET A 2 44.94 18.38 27.48
CA MET A 2 44.57 19.80 27.66
C MET A 2 44.13 20.42 26.33
N THR A 3 42.94 20.96 26.13
CA THR A 3 42.15 21.86 26.99
C THR A 3 40.71 21.96 26.49
N SER A 4 39.79 22.01 27.48
CA SER A 4 38.39 22.41 27.40
C SER A 4 38.24 23.91 27.11
N VAL A 5 37.21 24.31 26.38
CA VAL A 5 36.66 25.67 26.45
C VAL A 5 35.15 25.62 26.61
N LEU A 6 34.68 25.92 27.81
CA LEU A 6 33.34 26.31 28.20
C LEU A 6 33.16 27.80 27.92
N ILE A 7 32.07 28.19 27.30
CA ILE A 7 31.58 29.57 27.32
C ILE A 7 30.13 29.58 27.79
N GLN A 8 29.95 30.03 29.03
CA GLN A 8 28.68 30.51 29.58
C GLN A 8 28.48 31.98 29.18
N TRP A 9 27.26 32.34 28.79
CA TRP A 9 26.83 33.74 28.91
C TRP A 9 25.38 33.80 29.39
N SER A 10 25.26 34.65 30.41
CA SER A 10 24.17 34.86 31.36
C SER A 10 23.06 35.79 30.87
N ALA A 11 21.91 35.63 31.52
CA ALA A 11 20.68 36.37 31.44
C ALA A 11 20.81 37.91 31.53
N ARG A 12 19.90 38.63 30.88
CA ARG A 12 19.37 39.91 31.39
C ARG A 12 17.88 40.04 31.17
N LEU A 13 17.21 40.19 32.31
CA LEU A 13 15.81 40.57 32.53
C LEU A 13 15.66 42.09 32.29
N ALA A 14 14.60 42.53 31.62
CA ALA A 14 14.13 43.89 31.71
C ALA A 14 12.59 43.93 31.63
N LEU A 15 11.98 44.26 32.75
CA LEU A 15 10.59 44.63 32.97
C LEU A 15 10.39 46.09 32.57
N VAL A 16 9.34 46.41 31.84
CA VAL A 16 8.72 47.76 31.84
C VAL A 16 7.19 47.63 31.82
N LEU A 17 6.58 48.26 32.84
CA LEU A 17 5.17 48.37 33.13
C LEU A 17 4.57 49.65 32.50
N ALA A 18 3.28 49.56 32.26
CA ALA A 18 2.22 50.56 32.43
C ALA A 18 1.87 51.50 31.23
N GLY A 19 0.56 51.57 31.01
CA GLY A 19 -0.08 52.73 30.42
C GLY A 19 -1.46 52.47 29.83
N SER A 20 -2.51 52.58 30.63
CA SER A 20 -3.92 52.55 30.24
C SER A 20 -4.35 53.82 29.50
N ALA A 21 -5.21 53.72 28.47
CA ALA A 21 -6.14 54.78 28.10
C ALA A 21 -7.36 54.21 27.36
N LEU A 22 -8.51 54.31 27.96
CA LEU A 22 -9.85 54.15 27.40
C LEU A 22 -10.18 55.38 26.54
N VAL A 23 -10.65 55.17 25.32
CA VAL A 23 -11.53 56.15 24.65
C VAL A 23 -12.66 55.41 23.93
N ALA A 24 -13.86 55.59 24.41
CA ALA A 24 -15.09 55.19 23.75
C ALA A 24 -15.47 56.23 22.69
N SER A 25 -15.80 55.84 21.49
CA SER A 25 -16.54 56.66 20.54
C SER A 25 -17.52 55.82 19.75
N CYS A 26 -18.80 56.06 19.97
CA CYS A 26 -19.92 55.57 19.16
C CYS A 26 -20.02 56.30 17.85
N SER A 27 -20.10 55.59 16.72
CA SER A 27 -20.79 56.08 15.55
C SER A 27 -21.52 54.96 14.83
N ARG A 28 -22.86 55.04 14.80
CA ARG A 28 -23.76 54.20 14.01
C ARG A 28 -23.73 54.67 12.56
N THR A 29 -23.64 53.72 11.62
CA THR A 29 -24.31 53.77 10.29
C THR A 29 -24.48 52.36 9.72
N PRO A 30 -25.40 52.14 8.74
CA PRO A 30 -26.33 51.03 8.86
C PRO A 30 -26.05 49.86 7.90
N ASN A 31 -26.60 48.70 8.30
CA ASN A 31 -26.97 47.51 7.53
C ASN A 31 -26.47 47.35 6.09
N ALA A 32 -25.59 46.38 5.89
CA ALA A 32 -25.70 45.44 4.79
C ALA A 32 -25.84 44.03 5.44
N GLU A 33 -27.03 43.47 5.40
CA GLU A 33 -27.29 42.07 5.68
C GLU A 33 -26.57 41.23 4.61
N THR A 34 -25.40 40.77 4.94
CA THR A 34 -24.80 39.63 4.23
C THR A 34 -25.29 38.40 4.98
N THR A 35 -26.33 37.80 4.48
CA THR A 35 -26.79 36.48 4.88
C THR A 35 -25.66 35.51 4.50
N ALA A 36 -24.75 35.22 5.44
CA ALA A 36 -23.87 34.09 5.35
C ALA A 36 -24.79 32.87 5.49
N ILE A 37 -25.05 32.18 4.40
CA ILE A 37 -25.59 30.84 4.40
C ILE A 37 -24.49 29.98 5.01
N ALA A 38 -24.60 29.65 6.30
CA ALA A 38 -23.82 28.61 6.91
C ALA A 38 -24.26 27.29 6.26
N PRO A 39 -23.35 26.45 5.75
CA PRO A 39 -23.75 25.13 5.28
C PRO A 39 -24.22 24.32 6.47
N ALA A 40 -25.50 23.93 6.45
CA ALA A 40 -26.14 23.14 7.49
C ALA A 40 -25.61 21.68 7.55
N GLU A 41 -24.65 21.33 6.70
CA GLU A 41 -24.11 19.95 6.57
C GLU A 41 -22.79 19.75 7.32
N ALA A 42 -22.06 20.80 7.70
CA ALA A 42 -20.81 20.66 8.47
C ALA A 42 -21.03 20.21 9.93
N GLU A 43 -22.26 20.35 10.47
CA GLU A 43 -22.55 19.96 11.85
C GLU A 43 -22.81 18.45 12.03
N ALA A 44 -23.25 17.74 11.00
CA ALA A 44 -23.57 16.31 11.10
C ALA A 44 -22.29 15.43 11.19
N GLY A 45 -21.24 15.80 10.47
CA GLY A 45 -19.96 15.06 10.53
C GLY A 45 -19.18 15.28 11.82
N ALA A 46 -19.26 16.48 12.41
CA ALA A 46 -18.60 16.80 13.67
C ALA A 46 -19.32 16.20 14.91
N ALA A 47 -20.58 15.78 14.77
CA ALA A 47 -21.33 15.13 15.84
C ALA A 47 -20.97 13.63 16.00
N CYS A 48 -20.47 13.01 14.93
CA CYS A 48 -19.99 11.63 14.96
C CYS A 48 -18.48 11.61 15.25
N ALA A 49 -18.04 10.91 16.28
CA ALA A 49 -16.66 10.81 16.70
C ALA A 49 -15.95 12.17 16.90
N PRO A 50 -16.45 13.04 17.81
CA PRO A 50 -15.90 14.39 17.99
C PRO A 50 -14.45 14.39 18.54
N GLU A 51 -13.97 13.26 19.05
CA GLU A 51 -12.60 13.05 19.50
C GLU A 51 -11.61 12.86 18.35
N LEU A 52 -12.08 12.52 17.16
CA LEU A 52 -11.28 12.39 15.93
C LEU A 52 -11.46 13.65 15.07
N ALA A 53 -10.61 14.65 15.32
CA ALA A 53 -10.67 15.93 14.58
C ALA A 53 -10.26 15.78 13.09
N GLU A 54 -9.43 14.79 12.78
CA GLU A 54 -8.91 14.46 11.45
C GLU A 54 -8.76 12.94 11.31
N ILE A 55 -8.62 12.45 10.09
CA ILE A 55 -8.38 11.05 9.74
C ILE A 55 -7.11 10.98 8.92
N ASP A 56 -6.17 10.14 9.31
CA ASP A 56 -5.01 9.80 8.52
C ASP A 56 -5.30 8.54 7.70
N PHE A 57 -5.20 8.69 6.36
CA PHE A 57 -5.40 7.65 5.37
C PHE A 57 -4.07 7.10 4.90
N GLY A 58 -3.75 5.87 5.27
CA GLY A 58 -2.54 5.16 4.86
C GLY A 58 -2.58 4.70 3.41
N ILE A 59 -1.51 4.94 2.69
CA ILE A 59 -1.34 4.54 1.29
C ILE A 59 -0.04 3.78 1.18
N ILE A 60 -0.10 2.49 0.78
CA ILE A 60 1.09 1.66 0.61
C ILE A 60 1.98 2.17 -0.54
N SER A 61 3.29 2.00 -0.40
CA SER A 61 4.32 2.56 -1.29
C SER A 61 4.46 1.79 -2.61
N THR A 62 3.42 1.79 -3.45
CA THR A 62 3.47 1.15 -4.78
C THR A 62 4.29 1.94 -5.79
N GLU A 63 4.41 3.23 -5.56
CA GLU A 63 5.11 4.21 -6.38
C GLU A 63 5.88 5.20 -5.50
N SER A 64 6.59 6.16 -6.10
CA SER A 64 7.22 7.27 -5.37
C SER A 64 6.19 8.08 -4.60
N GLN A 65 6.58 8.64 -3.45
CA GLN A 65 5.68 9.44 -2.61
C GLN A 65 5.09 10.64 -3.36
N ASP A 66 5.83 11.24 -4.28
CA ASP A 66 5.36 12.39 -5.07
C ASP A 66 4.28 11.97 -6.08
N ASN A 67 4.43 10.80 -6.72
CA ASN A 67 3.43 10.22 -7.63
C ASN A 67 2.17 9.85 -6.85
N LEU A 68 2.31 9.13 -5.73
CA LEU A 68 1.18 8.77 -4.87
C LEU A 68 0.42 10.01 -4.37
N LYS A 69 1.12 11.05 -3.92
CA LYS A 69 0.48 12.31 -3.52
C LYS A 69 -0.35 12.91 -4.65
N THR A 70 0.24 13.01 -5.83
CA THR A 70 -0.44 13.63 -6.98
C THR A 70 -1.70 12.86 -7.35
N GLN A 71 -1.68 11.52 -7.29
CA GLN A 71 -2.80 10.66 -7.65
C GLN A 71 -3.90 10.65 -6.57
N TRP A 72 -3.51 10.62 -5.29
CA TRP A 72 -4.45 10.42 -4.19
C TRP A 72 -5.05 11.71 -3.63
N GLU A 73 -4.35 12.84 -3.71
CA GLU A 73 -4.82 14.10 -3.11
C GLU A 73 -6.23 14.51 -3.55
N PRO A 74 -6.64 14.39 -4.84
CA PRO A 74 -8.00 14.70 -5.26
C PRO A 74 -9.05 13.81 -4.58
N PHE A 75 -8.77 12.52 -4.41
CA PHE A 75 -9.67 11.58 -3.75
C PHE A 75 -9.82 11.89 -2.26
N LEU A 76 -8.70 12.17 -1.57
CA LEU A 76 -8.71 12.53 -0.15
C LEU A 76 -9.46 13.84 0.10
N GLN A 77 -9.35 14.82 -0.80
CA GLN A 77 -10.11 16.07 -0.73
C GLN A 77 -11.62 15.84 -0.92
N ALA A 78 -12.03 14.99 -1.87
CA ALA A 78 -13.42 14.63 -2.06
C ALA A 78 -13.99 13.93 -0.82
N MET A 79 -13.23 12.98 -0.25
CA MET A 79 -13.59 12.31 0.99
C MET A 79 -13.73 13.28 2.16
N ALA A 80 -12.80 14.22 2.31
CA ALA A 80 -12.83 15.24 3.36
C ALA A 80 -14.08 16.13 3.27
N ALA A 81 -14.47 16.49 2.05
CA ALA A 81 -15.67 17.31 1.80
C ALA A 81 -16.95 16.57 2.18
N GLU A 82 -17.06 15.27 1.88
CA GLU A 82 -18.25 14.46 2.17
C GLU A 82 -18.35 14.10 3.66
N ILE A 83 -17.23 13.71 4.28
CA ILE A 83 -17.20 13.29 5.71
C ILE A 83 -17.21 14.50 6.64
N GLY A 84 -16.87 15.71 6.15
CA GLY A 84 -16.90 16.97 6.91
C GLY A 84 -15.75 17.12 7.91
N ARG A 85 -14.60 16.45 7.67
CA ARG A 85 -13.35 16.63 8.43
C ARG A 85 -12.12 16.41 7.56
N PRO A 86 -10.94 16.95 7.94
CA PRO A 86 -9.71 16.73 7.21
C PRO A 86 -9.36 15.22 7.07
N ILE A 87 -8.98 14.82 5.86
CA ILE A 87 -8.42 13.52 5.56
C ILE A 87 -6.99 13.74 5.05
N ASN A 88 -6.01 13.27 5.82
CA ASN A 88 -4.60 13.46 5.50
C ASN A 88 -4.03 12.17 4.88
N GLY A 89 -3.30 12.27 3.77
CA GLY A 89 -2.58 11.13 3.23
C GLY A 89 -1.35 10.79 4.07
N PHE A 90 -1.27 9.56 4.56
CA PHE A 90 -0.09 9.01 5.22
C PHE A 90 0.70 8.16 4.22
N TYR A 91 1.80 8.73 3.72
CA TYR A 91 2.68 8.13 2.71
C TYR A 91 3.93 7.57 3.37
N ALA A 92 3.93 6.29 3.68
CA ALA A 92 5.10 5.61 4.23
C ALA A 92 6.17 5.33 3.16
N THR A 93 7.39 5.04 3.59
CA THR A 93 8.49 4.67 2.69
C THR A 93 8.44 3.21 2.26
N ASP A 94 7.68 2.39 2.98
CA ASP A 94 7.47 0.98 2.76
C ASP A 94 6.07 0.54 3.22
N TYR A 95 5.65 -0.65 2.86
CA TYR A 95 4.34 -1.19 3.21
C TYR A 95 4.17 -1.40 4.72
N ALA A 96 5.26 -1.80 5.40
CA ALA A 96 5.24 -2.02 6.85
C ALA A 96 4.90 -0.75 7.62
N GLY A 97 5.34 0.42 7.14
CA GLY A 97 5.04 1.70 7.77
C GLY A 97 3.55 2.02 7.87
N VAL A 98 2.74 1.61 6.87
CA VAL A 98 1.27 1.78 6.92
C VAL A 98 0.66 0.80 7.91
N ILE A 99 1.10 -0.48 7.90
CA ILE A 99 0.63 -1.51 8.83
C ILE A 99 0.90 -1.07 10.28
N GLU A 100 2.14 -0.68 10.57
CA GLU A 100 2.56 -0.24 11.91
C GLU A 100 1.90 1.09 12.31
N GLY A 101 1.71 2.00 11.35
CA GLY A 101 0.99 3.25 11.57
C GLY A 101 -0.43 3.02 12.05
N MET A 102 -1.14 2.05 11.46
CA MET A 102 -2.48 1.65 11.89
C MET A 102 -2.45 1.01 13.30
N GLY A 103 -1.54 0.06 13.54
CA GLY A 103 -1.39 -0.58 14.85
C GLY A 103 -1.04 0.41 15.97
N ALA A 104 -0.28 1.46 15.65
CA ALA A 104 0.05 2.54 16.58
C ALA A 104 -1.06 3.59 16.76
N GLY A 105 -2.20 3.46 16.05
CA GLY A 105 -3.31 4.41 16.10
C GLY A 105 -3.07 5.72 15.36
N LYS A 106 -2.02 5.81 14.54
CA LYS A 106 -1.71 6.98 13.72
C LYS A 106 -2.49 7.00 12.41
N VAL A 107 -2.81 5.83 11.88
CA VAL A 107 -3.59 5.64 10.66
C VAL A 107 -4.94 5.05 11.03
N GLN A 108 -6.03 5.68 10.62
CA GLN A 108 -7.39 5.24 10.91
C GLN A 108 -8.02 4.47 9.76
N LEU A 109 -7.58 4.73 8.54
CA LEU A 109 -8.09 4.17 7.31
C LEU A 109 -6.91 3.92 6.37
N ALA A 110 -6.92 2.85 5.58
CA ALA A 110 -5.84 2.60 4.63
C ALA A 110 -6.29 1.80 3.42
N TRP A 111 -5.62 2.05 2.29
CA TRP A 111 -5.57 1.17 1.14
C TRP A 111 -4.34 0.25 1.27
N TYR A 112 -4.58 -1.05 1.12
CA TYR A 112 -3.58 -2.10 1.21
C TYR A 112 -3.59 -2.98 -0.03
N GLY A 113 -2.52 -3.73 -0.28
CA GLY A 113 -2.60 -4.96 -1.06
C GLY A 113 -3.07 -6.13 -0.20
N GLY A 114 -3.49 -7.23 -0.82
CA GLY A 114 -4.02 -8.38 -0.05
C GLY A 114 -3.08 -8.91 1.04
N LYS A 115 -1.75 -9.02 0.75
CA LYS A 115 -0.77 -9.47 1.76
C LYS A 115 -0.60 -8.47 2.90
N SER A 116 -0.38 -7.20 2.60
CA SER A 116 -0.25 -6.17 3.64
C SER A 116 -1.53 -6.02 4.47
N TYR A 117 -2.70 -6.29 3.87
CA TYR A 117 -3.96 -6.32 4.60
C TYR A 117 -4.05 -7.48 5.58
N ILE A 118 -3.76 -8.73 5.17
CA ILE A 118 -3.83 -9.86 6.10
C ILE A 118 -2.88 -9.67 7.29
N GLU A 119 -1.71 -9.10 7.08
CA GLU A 119 -0.79 -8.69 8.14
C GLU A 119 -1.39 -7.60 9.04
N ALA A 120 -2.02 -6.57 8.46
CA ALA A 120 -2.66 -5.49 9.23
C ALA A 120 -3.89 -6.00 10.00
N ALA A 121 -4.66 -6.93 9.44
CA ALA A 121 -5.81 -7.54 10.11
C ALA A 121 -5.39 -8.37 11.33
N GLU A 122 -4.24 -9.05 11.25
CA GLU A 122 -3.71 -9.89 12.32
C GLU A 122 -3.09 -9.09 13.46
N ARG A 123 -2.32 -8.04 13.16
CA ARG A 123 -1.50 -7.36 14.18
C ARG A 123 -1.75 -5.86 14.35
N SER A 124 -2.65 -5.27 13.58
CA SER A 124 -2.89 -3.81 13.58
C SER A 124 -4.37 -3.44 13.64
N GLU A 125 -5.25 -4.39 13.98
CA GLU A 125 -6.69 -4.17 14.11
C GLU A 125 -7.37 -3.63 12.84
N ALA A 126 -6.86 -3.97 11.64
CA ALA A 126 -7.48 -3.61 10.39
C ALA A 126 -8.74 -4.47 10.13
N GLU A 127 -9.78 -3.85 9.58
CA GLU A 127 -11.02 -4.48 9.16
C GLU A 127 -11.37 -3.98 7.75
N ALA A 128 -11.28 -4.85 6.75
CA ALA A 128 -11.67 -4.52 5.39
C ALA A 128 -13.18 -4.32 5.27
N PHE A 129 -13.58 -3.32 4.52
CA PHE A 129 -14.97 -3.02 4.25
C PHE A 129 -15.26 -2.84 2.75
N ALA A 130 -14.23 -2.54 1.95
CA ALA A 130 -14.36 -2.33 0.52
C ALA A 130 -13.18 -2.95 -0.25
N GLN A 131 -13.40 -3.21 -1.52
CA GLN A 131 -12.38 -3.57 -2.50
C GLN A 131 -12.43 -2.62 -3.69
N THR A 132 -11.29 -2.40 -4.33
CA THR A 132 -11.20 -1.61 -5.55
C THR A 132 -11.86 -2.33 -6.73
N VAL A 133 -12.45 -1.57 -7.65
CA VAL A 133 -12.97 -2.05 -8.93
C VAL A 133 -12.20 -1.35 -10.04
N ASN A 134 -11.50 -2.11 -10.88
CA ASN A 134 -10.68 -1.58 -11.96
C ASN A 134 -11.51 -0.78 -12.98
N SER A 135 -10.88 0.10 -13.73
CA SER A 135 -11.52 0.95 -14.74
C SER A 135 -12.23 0.16 -15.84
N ASP A 136 -11.84 -1.10 -16.08
CA ASP A 136 -12.51 -2.03 -17.00
C ASP A 136 -13.64 -2.85 -16.35
N GLY A 137 -13.92 -2.62 -15.05
CA GLY A 137 -14.94 -3.34 -14.27
C GLY A 137 -14.48 -4.66 -13.69
N THR A 138 -13.25 -5.08 -13.90
CA THR A 138 -12.73 -6.31 -13.28
C THR A 138 -12.43 -6.12 -11.80
N LYS A 139 -12.50 -7.24 -11.05
CA LYS A 139 -12.15 -7.32 -9.63
C LYS A 139 -10.99 -8.27 -9.47
N GLY A 140 -9.81 -7.74 -9.68
CA GLY A 140 -8.58 -8.51 -9.58
C GLY A 140 -7.53 -8.06 -10.58
N TYR A 141 -6.31 -8.50 -10.35
CA TYR A 141 -5.15 -8.14 -11.13
C TYR A 141 -4.16 -9.31 -11.19
N TYR A 142 -3.01 -9.13 -11.85
CA TYR A 142 -2.03 -10.18 -12.07
C TYR A 142 -0.65 -9.76 -11.59
N SER A 143 0.08 -10.69 -11.00
CA SER A 143 1.53 -10.57 -10.81
C SER A 143 2.25 -10.94 -12.10
N HIS A 144 3.35 -10.25 -12.37
CA HIS A 144 4.21 -10.49 -13.53
C HIS A 144 5.66 -10.70 -13.10
N LEU A 145 6.39 -11.53 -13.84
CA LEU A 145 7.83 -11.40 -13.98
C LEU A 145 8.12 -10.59 -15.23
N ILE A 146 8.99 -9.59 -15.08
CA ILE A 146 9.40 -8.67 -16.12
C ILE A 146 10.90 -8.71 -16.33
N THR A 147 11.35 -8.47 -17.57
CA THR A 147 12.76 -8.34 -17.96
C THR A 147 12.92 -7.22 -18.98
N HIS A 148 14.13 -6.78 -19.22
CA HIS A 148 14.39 -5.82 -20.30
C HIS A 148 14.18 -6.49 -21.67
N LYS A 149 13.54 -5.79 -22.62
CA LYS A 149 13.21 -6.32 -23.97
C LYS A 149 14.42 -6.81 -24.79
N GLU A 150 15.61 -6.32 -24.47
CA GLU A 150 16.85 -6.73 -25.14
C GLU A 150 17.67 -7.72 -24.29
N ASN A 151 17.14 -8.19 -23.13
CA ASN A 151 17.86 -9.14 -22.30
C ASN A 151 18.07 -10.46 -23.05
N PRO A 152 19.30 -10.99 -23.11
CA PRO A 152 19.62 -12.25 -23.81
C PRO A 152 18.80 -13.46 -23.34
N ILE A 153 18.26 -13.45 -22.12
CA ILE A 153 17.42 -14.55 -21.61
C ILE A 153 16.20 -14.81 -22.49
N LEU A 154 15.68 -13.78 -23.18
CA LEU A 154 14.53 -13.89 -24.07
C LEU A 154 14.75 -14.84 -25.25
N GLN A 155 16.00 -15.16 -25.59
CA GLN A 155 16.30 -16.16 -26.61
C GLN A 155 15.96 -17.60 -26.17
N ASN A 156 15.77 -17.81 -24.86
CA ASN A 156 15.49 -19.10 -24.24
C ASN A 156 14.10 -19.17 -23.61
N ILE A 157 13.30 -18.11 -23.72
CA ILE A 157 11.96 -18.01 -23.15
C ILE A 157 10.95 -17.92 -24.29
N ASP A 158 9.90 -18.74 -24.24
CA ASP A 158 8.72 -18.59 -25.07
C ASP A 158 7.75 -17.63 -24.40
N VAL A 159 7.84 -16.36 -24.77
CA VAL A 159 7.04 -15.29 -24.16
C VAL A 159 5.54 -15.51 -24.40
N GLU A 160 5.14 -16.10 -25.53
CA GLU A 160 3.73 -16.36 -25.84
C GLU A 160 3.14 -17.45 -24.93
N GLN A 161 3.95 -18.43 -24.54
CA GLN A 161 3.56 -19.45 -23.55
C GLN A 161 3.72 -18.97 -22.10
N GLY A 162 4.39 -17.86 -21.86
CA GLY A 162 4.60 -17.30 -20.53
C GLY A 162 5.43 -18.20 -19.61
N ASN A 163 6.40 -18.96 -20.14
CA ASN A 163 7.23 -19.93 -19.40
C ASN A 163 8.50 -19.34 -18.81
N GLY A 164 8.56 -18.02 -18.64
CA GLY A 164 9.70 -17.32 -18.06
C GLY A 164 10.00 -17.72 -16.61
N ASP A 165 8.99 -18.15 -15.87
CA ASP A 165 9.13 -18.66 -14.50
C ASP A 165 10.04 -19.91 -14.45
N ALA A 166 9.84 -20.87 -15.34
CA ALA A 166 10.66 -22.06 -15.42
C ALA A 166 12.12 -21.71 -15.73
N TYR A 167 12.33 -20.82 -16.71
CA TYR A 167 13.68 -20.36 -17.05
C TYR A 167 14.37 -19.66 -15.88
N VAL A 168 13.66 -18.75 -15.18
CA VAL A 168 14.18 -18.00 -14.03
C VAL A 168 14.59 -18.96 -12.90
N VAL A 169 13.76 -19.97 -12.60
CA VAL A 169 14.06 -20.99 -11.58
C VAL A 169 15.30 -21.80 -11.93
N GLU A 170 15.41 -22.29 -13.19
CA GLU A 170 16.51 -23.12 -13.64
C GLU A 170 17.84 -22.37 -13.70
N ASN A 171 17.82 -21.06 -13.94
CA ASN A 171 19.02 -20.24 -14.17
C ASN A 171 19.25 -19.20 -13.08
N ALA A 172 18.55 -19.27 -11.94
CA ALA A 172 18.60 -18.26 -10.88
C ALA A 172 20.00 -17.87 -10.43
N ALA A 173 20.95 -18.85 -10.36
CA ALA A 173 22.32 -18.61 -9.94
C ALA A 173 23.13 -17.65 -10.84
N ASP A 174 22.68 -17.43 -12.06
CA ASP A 174 23.32 -16.54 -13.03
C ASP A 174 22.59 -15.20 -13.15
N LEU A 175 21.39 -15.06 -12.54
CA LEU A 175 20.50 -13.89 -12.68
C LEU A 175 20.53 -12.98 -11.45
N THR A 176 20.41 -11.69 -11.71
CA THR A 176 20.05 -10.69 -10.72
C THR A 176 18.54 -10.51 -10.69
N PHE A 177 17.94 -10.44 -9.49
CA PHE A 177 16.49 -10.42 -9.31
C PHE A 177 16.05 -9.33 -8.33
N ALA A 178 14.93 -8.65 -8.65
CA ALA A 178 14.33 -7.68 -7.75
C ALA A 178 12.89 -8.07 -7.39
N PHE A 179 12.64 -8.24 -6.09
CA PHE A 179 11.28 -8.15 -5.54
C PHE A 179 10.90 -6.69 -5.29
N ASN A 180 9.60 -6.44 -5.11
CA ASN A 180 9.07 -5.15 -4.69
C ASN A 180 9.32 -4.93 -3.18
N ASP A 181 8.36 -5.29 -2.33
CA ASP A 181 8.36 -5.14 -0.86
C ASP A 181 7.93 -6.49 -0.24
N PRO A 182 8.49 -6.91 0.90
CA PRO A 182 8.12 -8.17 1.56
C PRO A 182 6.62 -8.30 1.90
N ASN A 183 5.90 -7.19 2.06
CA ASN A 183 4.47 -7.16 2.32
C ASN A 183 3.62 -6.98 1.05
N SER A 184 4.24 -7.01 -0.13
CA SER A 184 3.53 -6.92 -1.41
C SER A 184 2.90 -8.27 -1.78
N THR A 185 1.66 -8.25 -2.27
CA THR A 185 0.97 -9.43 -2.79
C THR A 185 1.59 -9.88 -4.11
N SER A 186 1.48 -9.03 -5.14
CA SER A 186 1.96 -9.33 -6.50
C SER A 186 3.46 -9.20 -6.65
N GLY A 187 4.09 -8.33 -5.86
CA GLY A 187 5.53 -8.09 -5.94
C GLY A 187 6.38 -9.02 -5.07
N PHE A 188 5.76 -9.83 -4.20
CA PHE A 188 6.48 -10.79 -3.34
C PHE A 188 5.73 -12.10 -3.14
N LEU A 189 4.56 -12.13 -2.46
CA LEU A 189 3.91 -13.36 -2.03
C LEU A 189 3.56 -14.28 -3.22
N VAL A 190 2.89 -13.74 -4.23
CA VAL A 190 2.41 -14.53 -5.38
C VAL A 190 3.57 -15.14 -6.17
N PRO A 191 4.62 -14.40 -6.57
CA PRO A 191 5.78 -15.01 -7.21
C PRO A 191 6.56 -15.93 -6.26
N SER A 192 6.67 -15.62 -4.96
CA SER A 192 7.31 -16.52 -3.98
C SER A 192 6.64 -17.88 -3.95
N TYR A 193 5.31 -17.92 -3.96
CA TYR A 193 4.57 -19.18 -3.96
C TYR A 193 4.61 -19.89 -5.32
N TYR A 194 4.15 -19.21 -6.40
CA TYR A 194 3.95 -19.87 -7.69
C TYR A 194 5.23 -20.17 -8.44
N VAL A 195 6.21 -19.26 -8.38
CA VAL A 195 7.47 -19.41 -9.12
C VAL A 195 8.51 -20.17 -8.31
N PHE A 196 8.70 -19.82 -7.04
CA PHE A 196 9.84 -20.34 -6.27
C PHE A 196 9.46 -21.51 -5.36
N ALA A 197 8.54 -21.33 -4.42
CA ALA A 197 8.25 -22.35 -3.41
C ALA A 197 7.71 -23.65 -4.02
N LYS A 198 6.81 -23.58 -5.00
CA LYS A 198 6.32 -24.76 -5.74
C LYS A 198 7.40 -25.54 -6.46
N ASN A 199 8.48 -24.89 -6.83
CA ASN A 199 9.64 -25.52 -7.47
C ASN A 199 10.76 -25.88 -6.48
N GLY A 200 10.51 -25.74 -5.17
CA GLY A 200 11.48 -26.07 -4.12
C GLY A 200 12.68 -25.13 -4.08
N VAL A 201 12.54 -23.92 -4.61
CA VAL A 201 13.60 -22.90 -4.68
C VAL A 201 13.42 -21.86 -3.59
N ASN A 202 14.48 -21.60 -2.83
CA ASN A 202 14.54 -20.47 -1.91
C ASN A 202 15.21 -19.28 -2.63
N PRO A 203 14.47 -18.21 -2.99
CA PRO A 203 15.02 -17.12 -3.77
C PRO A 203 16.18 -16.41 -3.05
N ASN A 204 16.18 -16.35 -1.70
CA ASN A 204 17.27 -15.76 -0.93
C ASN A 204 18.61 -16.46 -1.07
N GLN A 205 18.63 -17.68 -1.59
CA GLN A 205 19.84 -18.50 -1.75
C GLN A 205 20.12 -18.83 -3.22
N ALA A 206 19.13 -18.67 -4.10
CA ALA A 206 19.21 -19.15 -5.46
C ALA A 206 19.85 -18.13 -6.41
N PHE A 207 19.57 -16.85 -6.25
CA PHE A 207 19.98 -15.81 -7.18
C PHE A 207 21.44 -15.39 -6.99
N LYS A 208 22.07 -14.98 -8.10
CA LYS A 208 23.38 -14.32 -8.10
C LYS A 208 23.37 -13.07 -7.23
N GLU A 209 22.29 -12.29 -7.32
CA GLU A 209 21.99 -11.12 -6.49
C GLU A 209 20.47 -10.99 -6.37
N LEU A 210 19.98 -10.74 -5.16
CA LEU A 210 18.57 -10.51 -4.90
C LEU A 210 18.41 -9.21 -4.09
N ILE A 211 17.55 -8.32 -4.57
CA ILE A 211 17.24 -7.06 -3.90
C ILE A 211 15.72 -6.91 -3.69
N PHE A 212 15.35 -6.04 -2.76
CA PHE A 212 14.02 -5.50 -2.63
C PHE A 212 14.06 -4.03 -3.06
N ALA A 213 13.38 -3.69 -4.16
CA ALA A 213 13.42 -2.34 -4.73
C ALA A 213 12.48 -1.35 -4.03
N GLY A 214 11.54 -1.85 -3.22
CA GLY A 214 10.65 -1.07 -2.37
C GLY A 214 9.31 -0.67 -2.99
N SER A 215 9.19 -0.64 -4.34
CA SER A 215 7.96 -0.28 -5.03
C SER A 215 7.86 -0.94 -6.41
N HIS A 216 6.65 -0.99 -7.00
CA HIS A 216 6.46 -1.46 -8.36
C HIS A 216 7.09 -0.51 -9.39
N GLU A 217 7.02 0.80 -9.15
CA GLU A 217 7.71 1.79 -9.97
C GLU A 217 9.23 1.52 -9.99
N ALA A 218 9.83 1.27 -8.81
CA ALA A 218 11.26 1.01 -8.71
C ALA A 218 11.68 -0.30 -9.41
N THR A 219 10.88 -1.38 -9.32
CA THR A 219 11.20 -2.63 -10.04
C THR A 219 11.11 -2.46 -11.54
N ALA A 220 10.13 -1.70 -12.05
CA ALA A 220 10.02 -1.40 -13.48
C ALA A 220 11.21 -0.55 -13.98
N GLN A 221 11.57 0.48 -13.23
CA GLN A 221 12.74 1.31 -13.55
C GLN A 221 14.05 0.52 -13.50
N ALA A 222 14.22 -0.39 -12.54
CA ALA A 222 15.39 -1.24 -12.46
C ALA A 222 15.54 -2.13 -13.70
N VAL A 223 14.43 -2.69 -14.20
CA VAL A 223 14.41 -3.47 -15.44
C VAL A 223 14.63 -2.60 -16.67
N ALA A 224 13.89 -1.49 -16.80
CA ALA A 224 13.99 -0.60 -17.97
C ALA A 224 15.40 -0.02 -18.16
N ASN A 225 16.15 0.14 -17.05
CA ASN A 225 17.53 0.64 -17.04
C ASN A 225 18.60 -0.48 -16.98
N ASN A 226 18.23 -1.76 -17.20
CA ASN A 226 19.14 -2.91 -17.14
C ASN A 226 19.94 -3.03 -15.83
N GLN A 227 19.34 -2.64 -14.70
CA GLN A 227 19.98 -2.76 -13.38
C GLN A 227 19.81 -4.15 -12.78
N VAL A 228 18.75 -4.86 -13.18
CA VAL A 228 18.51 -6.27 -12.83
C VAL A 228 18.05 -7.04 -14.06
N ASP A 229 18.31 -8.36 -14.08
CA ASP A 229 17.91 -9.23 -15.18
C ASP A 229 16.39 -9.47 -15.18
N VAL A 230 15.81 -9.72 -14.01
CA VAL A 230 14.39 -10.02 -13.83
C VAL A 230 13.87 -9.30 -12.59
N ALA A 231 12.61 -8.86 -12.64
CA ALA A 231 11.94 -8.31 -11.47
C ALA A 231 10.46 -8.72 -11.42
N THR A 232 9.85 -8.55 -10.25
CA THR A 232 8.39 -8.67 -10.08
C THR A 232 7.69 -7.34 -10.34
N ASN A 233 6.50 -7.41 -10.92
CA ASN A 233 5.61 -6.26 -11.11
C ASN A 233 4.15 -6.74 -11.14
N ASN A 234 3.20 -5.88 -11.53
CA ASN A 234 1.80 -6.25 -11.70
C ASN A 234 1.11 -5.52 -12.85
N SER A 235 -0.06 -6.01 -13.25
CA SER A 235 -0.81 -5.47 -14.38
C SER A 235 -1.28 -4.02 -14.18
N GLU A 236 -1.64 -3.62 -12.96
CA GLU A 236 -2.09 -2.25 -12.67
C GLU A 236 -0.92 -1.26 -12.73
N SER A 237 0.23 -1.62 -12.14
CA SER A 237 1.43 -0.80 -12.21
C SER A 237 1.95 -0.70 -13.65
N MET A 238 1.93 -1.78 -14.41
CA MET A 238 2.34 -1.74 -15.82
C MET A 238 1.48 -0.77 -16.63
N LEU A 239 0.16 -0.70 -16.39
CA LEU A 239 -0.72 0.26 -17.04
C LEU A 239 -0.38 1.71 -16.65
N LYS A 240 -0.07 1.96 -15.38
CA LYS A 240 0.35 3.30 -14.90
C LYS A 240 1.69 3.72 -15.49
N ILE A 241 2.64 2.79 -15.63
CA ILE A 241 3.94 3.06 -16.25
C ILE A 241 3.76 3.36 -17.74
N GLU A 242 2.91 2.61 -18.45
CA GLU A 242 2.58 2.90 -19.88
C GLU A 242 2.04 4.32 -20.05
N GLN A 243 1.22 4.81 -19.13
CA GLN A 243 0.64 6.15 -19.16
C GLN A 243 1.62 7.25 -18.71
N GLY A 244 2.39 7.00 -17.66
CA GLY A 244 3.25 7.99 -17.00
C GLY A 244 4.68 8.04 -17.53
N ASP A 245 5.24 6.91 -17.94
CA ASP A 245 6.60 6.75 -18.48
C ASP A 245 6.62 5.72 -19.61
N PRO A 246 6.02 6.06 -20.77
CA PRO A 246 5.95 5.15 -21.93
C PRO A 246 7.35 4.74 -22.44
N GLU A 247 8.39 5.56 -22.25
CA GLU A 247 9.75 5.22 -22.66
C GLU A 247 10.29 4.04 -21.82
N ALA A 248 10.06 4.04 -20.52
CA ALA A 248 10.41 2.91 -19.65
C ALA A 248 9.55 1.68 -19.97
N PHE A 249 8.23 1.85 -20.18
CA PHE A 249 7.32 0.76 -20.53
C PHE A 249 7.76 0.02 -21.79
N GLU A 250 8.16 0.75 -22.85
CA GLU A 250 8.67 0.18 -24.10
C GLU A 250 9.95 -0.66 -23.93
N GLN A 251 10.68 -0.51 -22.83
CA GLN A 251 11.88 -1.33 -22.55
C GLN A 251 11.55 -2.65 -21.84
N ILE A 252 10.31 -2.81 -21.34
CA ILE A 252 9.92 -3.93 -20.50
C ILE A 252 9.24 -5.03 -21.32
N GLN A 253 9.60 -6.27 -21.04
CA GLN A 253 8.94 -7.47 -21.56
C GLN A 253 8.41 -8.30 -20.37
N ILE A 254 7.11 -8.59 -20.37
CA ILE A 254 6.50 -9.55 -19.45
C ILE A 254 6.88 -10.96 -19.91
N ILE A 255 7.40 -11.79 -19.01
CA ILE A 255 7.84 -13.16 -19.28
C ILE A 255 7.03 -14.23 -18.54
N TRP A 256 6.22 -13.82 -17.55
CA TRP A 256 5.31 -14.69 -16.82
C TRP A 256 4.15 -13.88 -16.23
N THR A 257 2.98 -14.53 -16.09
CA THR A 257 1.78 -13.96 -15.50
C THR A 257 1.14 -14.97 -14.55
N SER A 258 0.76 -14.52 -13.36
CA SER A 258 0.15 -15.35 -12.33
C SER A 258 -1.33 -15.69 -12.64
N PRO A 259 -1.93 -16.64 -11.90
CA PRO A 259 -3.39 -16.63 -11.71
C PRO A 259 -3.87 -15.28 -11.15
N ILE A 260 -5.17 -14.99 -11.33
CA ILE A 260 -5.77 -13.74 -10.86
C ILE A 260 -5.65 -13.59 -9.35
N ILE A 261 -5.33 -12.38 -8.91
CA ILE A 261 -5.25 -11.94 -7.52
C ILE A 261 -6.51 -11.14 -7.22
N PRO A 262 -7.19 -11.34 -6.07
CA PRO A 262 -8.30 -10.48 -5.65
C PRO A 262 -7.89 -9.00 -5.60
N SER A 263 -8.81 -8.11 -5.94
CA SER A 263 -8.61 -6.65 -5.84
C SER A 263 -8.17 -6.20 -4.46
N ASP A 264 -7.55 -5.04 -4.44
CA ASP A 264 -6.96 -4.49 -3.22
C ASP A 264 -8.01 -4.03 -2.22
N PRO A 265 -7.80 -4.31 -0.92
CA PRO A 265 -8.71 -3.92 0.16
C PRO A 265 -8.54 -2.47 0.58
N VAL A 266 -9.66 -1.85 0.95
CA VAL A 266 -9.69 -0.66 1.82
C VAL A 266 -10.18 -1.10 3.19
N ALA A 267 -9.43 -0.74 4.21
CA ALA A 267 -9.67 -1.14 5.59
C ALA A 267 -9.64 0.05 6.54
N TYR A 268 -10.48 0.00 7.57
CA TYR A 268 -10.40 0.93 8.70
C TYR A 268 -9.98 0.18 9.97
N ARG A 269 -9.62 0.93 11.01
CA ARG A 269 -9.39 0.34 12.33
C ARG A 269 -10.69 -0.16 12.93
N LYS A 270 -10.68 -1.34 13.53
CA LYS A 270 -11.84 -1.99 14.17
C LYS A 270 -12.48 -1.14 15.27
N ASP A 271 -11.68 -0.32 15.97
CA ASP A 271 -12.11 0.50 17.09
C ASP A 271 -12.73 1.85 16.70
N LEU A 272 -12.85 2.16 15.39
CA LEU A 272 -13.56 3.35 14.97
C LEU A 272 -15.04 3.28 15.37
N PRO A 273 -15.65 4.42 15.80
CA PRO A 273 -17.08 4.48 16.08
C PRO A 273 -17.95 4.05 14.89
N ASP A 274 -19.00 3.28 15.16
CA ASP A 274 -19.88 2.73 14.11
C ASP A 274 -20.44 3.82 13.19
N CYS A 275 -20.84 4.97 13.74
CA CYS A 275 -21.34 6.07 12.94
C CYS A 275 -20.30 6.61 11.93
N LEU A 276 -18.99 6.58 12.28
CA LEU A 276 -17.94 7.00 11.37
C LEU A 276 -17.66 5.91 10.32
N LYS A 277 -17.68 4.64 10.71
CA LYS A 277 -17.60 3.52 9.76
C LYS A 277 -18.72 3.59 8.72
N GLU A 278 -19.95 3.87 9.13
CA GLU A 278 -21.11 4.03 8.22
C GLU A 278 -20.92 5.22 7.25
N GLN A 279 -20.38 6.36 7.72
CA GLN A 279 -20.10 7.50 6.85
C GLN A 279 -19.01 7.16 5.82
N ILE A 280 -17.92 6.52 6.27
CA ILE A 280 -16.82 6.07 5.39
C ILE A 280 -17.35 5.07 4.33
N GLN A 281 -18.08 4.04 4.74
CA GLN A 281 -18.69 3.07 3.83
C GLN A 281 -19.60 3.74 2.81
N THR A 282 -20.46 4.67 3.28
CA THR A 282 -21.38 5.40 2.41
C THR A 282 -20.64 6.20 1.35
N PHE A 283 -19.54 6.87 1.71
CA PHE A 283 -18.68 7.57 0.76
C PHE A 283 -18.13 6.60 -0.29
N PHE A 284 -17.43 5.55 0.13
CA PHE A 284 -16.77 4.61 -0.79
C PHE A 284 -17.75 3.93 -1.74
N TYR A 285 -18.89 3.47 -1.25
CA TYR A 285 -19.86 2.71 -2.06
C TYR A 285 -20.65 3.56 -3.06
N ASN A 286 -20.64 4.89 -2.90
CA ASN A 286 -21.33 5.82 -3.81
C ASN A 286 -20.38 6.72 -4.60
N TYR A 287 -19.05 6.62 -4.39
CA TYR A 287 -18.09 7.48 -5.06
C TYR A 287 -17.76 6.95 -6.44
N ASP A 288 -18.08 7.73 -7.48
CA ASP A 288 -17.96 7.36 -8.91
C ASP A 288 -17.38 8.48 -9.80
N ASP A 289 -16.69 9.47 -9.20
CA ASP A 289 -16.06 10.54 -9.97
C ASP A 289 -14.89 10.01 -10.81
N ALA A 290 -15.15 9.76 -12.09
CA ALA A 290 -14.18 9.21 -13.03
C ALA A 290 -12.92 10.07 -13.15
N ALA A 291 -13.03 11.41 -13.08
CA ALA A 291 -11.87 12.30 -13.21
C ALA A 291 -10.87 12.11 -12.05
N VAL A 292 -11.34 11.63 -10.90
CA VAL A 292 -10.53 11.35 -9.71
C VAL A 292 -10.09 9.88 -9.67
N LEU A 293 -10.94 8.94 -10.10
CA LEU A 293 -10.67 7.50 -10.00
C LEU A 293 -9.81 6.95 -11.14
N GLU A 294 -9.95 7.46 -12.37
CA GLU A 294 -9.15 7.00 -13.52
C GLU A 294 -7.63 7.11 -13.31
N PRO A 295 -7.08 8.20 -12.72
CA PRO A 295 -5.65 8.25 -12.40
C PRO A 295 -5.19 7.20 -11.39
N LEU A 296 -6.10 6.68 -10.55
CA LEU A 296 -5.84 5.57 -9.64
C LEU A 296 -5.98 4.20 -10.33
N GLY A 297 -6.54 4.15 -11.54
CA GLY A 297 -6.81 2.93 -12.31
C GLY A 297 -8.17 2.30 -11.99
N TRP A 298 -9.08 3.01 -11.33
CA TRP A 298 -10.35 2.49 -10.81
C TRP A 298 -11.57 3.17 -11.40
N GLN A 299 -12.73 2.51 -11.27
CA GLN A 299 -14.03 3.12 -11.55
C GLN A 299 -14.90 3.24 -10.30
N GLY A 300 -14.51 2.64 -9.16
CA GLY A 300 -15.26 2.67 -7.91
C GLY A 300 -14.78 1.63 -6.92
N PHE A 301 -15.64 1.36 -5.94
CA PHE A 301 -15.39 0.42 -4.86
C PHE A 301 -16.63 -0.45 -4.62
N ASP A 302 -16.42 -1.74 -4.36
CA ASP A 302 -17.50 -2.64 -3.96
C ASP A 302 -17.36 -3.02 -2.48
N PRO A 303 -18.49 -3.28 -1.80
CA PRO A 303 -18.46 -3.86 -0.45
C PRO A 303 -17.65 -5.14 -0.43
N ALA A 304 -16.84 -5.30 0.62
CA ALA A 304 -16.03 -6.48 0.86
C ALA A 304 -15.93 -6.76 2.36
N THR A 305 -15.50 -7.95 2.68
CA THR A 305 -15.31 -8.43 4.06
C THR A 305 -13.94 -9.08 4.20
N ASP A 306 -13.49 -9.30 5.41
CA ASP A 306 -12.20 -9.94 5.70
C ASP A 306 -12.02 -11.29 4.96
N ALA A 307 -13.11 -12.06 4.80
CA ALA A 307 -13.07 -13.35 4.13
C ALA A 307 -12.72 -13.30 2.64
N ASP A 308 -12.92 -12.15 1.97
CA ASP A 308 -12.61 -12.00 0.55
C ASP A 308 -11.10 -12.15 0.24
N TRP A 309 -10.26 -12.03 1.26
CA TRP A 309 -8.80 -12.26 1.16
C TRP A 309 -8.34 -13.60 1.76
N ASN A 310 -9.25 -14.56 2.02
CA ASN A 310 -8.85 -15.90 2.45
C ASN A 310 -7.96 -16.59 1.43
N ALA A 311 -8.17 -16.37 0.13
CA ALA A 311 -7.29 -16.90 -0.91
C ALA A 311 -5.83 -16.38 -0.76
N ILE A 312 -5.62 -15.17 -0.26
CA ILE A 312 -4.29 -14.64 0.02
C ILE A 312 -3.69 -15.29 1.27
N ARG A 313 -4.49 -15.52 2.31
CA ARG A 313 -4.07 -16.29 3.50
C ARG A 313 -3.68 -17.72 3.14
N GLU A 314 -4.46 -18.37 2.27
CA GLU A 314 -4.13 -19.72 1.77
C GLU A 314 -2.81 -19.75 1.02
N LEU A 315 -2.53 -18.74 0.19
CA LEU A 315 -1.24 -18.60 -0.50
C LEU A 315 -0.09 -18.38 0.49
N ASP A 316 -0.27 -17.51 1.48
CA ASP A 316 0.75 -17.18 2.47
C ASP A 316 1.09 -18.40 3.34
N ILE A 317 0.07 -19.10 3.83
CA ILE A 317 0.25 -20.34 4.59
C ILE A 317 0.88 -21.43 3.70
N GLY A 318 0.44 -21.53 2.45
CA GLY A 318 0.99 -22.48 1.49
C GLY A 318 2.48 -22.23 1.18
N GLU A 319 2.88 -20.98 1.05
CA GLU A 319 4.28 -20.58 0.92
C GLU A 319 5.10 -20.99 2.15
N GLN A 320 4.60 -20.69 3.35
CA GLN A 320 5.23 -21.06 4.61
C GLN A 320 5.39 -22.58 4.76
N ILE A 321 4.38 -23.37 4.39
CA ILE A 321 4.45 -24.84 4.41
C ILE A 321 5.59 -25.33 3.50
N LEU A 322 5.67 -24.83 2.27
CA LEU A 322 6.70 -25.20 1.31
C LEU A 322 8.09 -24.75 1.78
N ALA A 323 8.20 -23.57 2.38
CA ALA A 323 9.45 -23.08 2.97
C ALA A 323 9.93 -23.99 4.10
N VAL A 324 9.04 -24.39 5.02
CA VAL A 324 9.36 -25.34 6.11
C VAL A 324 9.77 -26.72 5.56
N GLN A 325 9.07 -27.23 4.55
CA GLN A 325 9.41 -28.51 3.92
C GLN A 325 10.82 -28.52 3.35
N ASN A 326 11.22 -27.41 2.73
CA ASN A 326 12.48 -27.27 2.03
C ASN A 326 13.64 -26.77 2.93
N ASP A 327 13.38 -26.40 4.19
CA ASP A 327 14.43 -25.95 5.11
C ASP A 327 15.32 -27.11 5.55
N ALA A 328 16.56 -27.10 5.07
CA ALA A 328 17.56 -28.13 5.42
C ALA A 328 18.07 -28.04 6.88
N ASN A 329 17.78 -26.94 7.59
CA ASN A 329 18.23 -26.73 8.96
C ASN A 329 17.24 -27.27 10.00
N LEU A 330 16.01 -27.57 9.62
CA LEU A 330 14.98 -28.11 10.51
C LEU A 330 15.03 -29.62 10.58
N SER A 331 14.84 -30.17 11.79
CA SER A 331 14.62 -31.61 11.94
C SER A 331 13.26 -32.03 11.37
N GLU A 332 13.11 -33.30 10.96
CA GLU A 332 11.83 -33.83 10.44
C GLU A 332 10.68 -33.66 11.48
N ALA A 333 10.99 -33.79 12.79
CA ALA A 333 10.03 -33.60 13.86
C ALA A 333 9.56 -32.12 13.96
N ASP A 334 10.50 -31.18 13.82
CA ASP A 334 10.17 -29.75 13.84
C ASP A 334 9.37 -29.34 12.59
N LYS A 335 9.75 -29.84 11.42
CA LYS A 335 8.99 -29.65 10.17
C LYS A 335 7.55 -30.14 10.33
N GLN A 336 7.39 -31.38 10.81
CA GLN A 336 6.06 -31.97 11.01
C GLN A 336 5.19 -31.12 11.95
N ALA A 337 5.77 -30.66 13.08
CA ALA A 337 5.04 -29.85 14.06
C ALA A 337 4.62 -28.49 13.47
N GLN A 338 5.50 -27.82 12.71
CA GLN A 338 5.19 -26.53 12.08
C GLN A 338 4.14 -26.68 10.97
N ILE A 339 4.27 -27.70 10.11
CA ILE A 339 3.31 -27.97 9.04
C ILE A 339 1.92 -28.32 9.63
N GLU A 340 1.87 -29.07 10.73
CA GLU A 340 0.60 -29.37 11.40
C GLU A 340 -0.07 -28.10 11.95
N ALA A 341 0.71 -27.16 12.50
CA ALA A 341 0.18 -25.87 12.97
C ALA A 341 -0.35 -25.02 11.81
N LEU A 342 0.37 -24.96 10.69
CA LEU A 342 -0.04 -24.24 9.49
C LEU A 342 -1.29 -24.86 8.84
N ASN A 343 -1.37 -26.19 8.79
CA ASN A 343 -2.58 -26.86 8.27
C ASN A 343 -3.82 -26.59 9.12
N LYS A 344 -3.70 -26.45 10.45
CA LYS A 344 -4.82 -26.04 11.32
C LYS A 344 -5.27 -24.61 11.01
N GLN A 345 -4.37 -23.73 10.60
CA GLN A 345 -4.74 -22.39 10.15
C GLN A 345 -5.51 -22.45 8.83
N LEU A 346 -5.06 -23.27 7.86
CA LEU A 346 -5.79 -23.49 6.60
C LEU A 346 -7.20 -24.06 6.83
N GLU A 347 -7.35 -25.01 7.74
CA GLU A 347 -8.68 -25.58 8.09
C GLU A 347 -9.61 -24.53 8.70
N ALA A 348 -9.07 -23.54 9.40
CA ALA A 348 -9.86 -22.46 10.01
C ALA A 348 -10.36 -21.42 9.00
N LEU A 349 -9.81 -21.38 7.79
CA LEU A 349 -10.23 -20.48 6.71
C LEU A 349 -11.42 -21.02 5.90
N GLN A 350 -11.76 -22.32 6.02
CA GLN A 350 -12.82 -23.02 5.32
C GLN A 350 -14.15 -22.97 6.11
#